data_a726d97ab9433ff9270a0cb0f577bd79
#
_entry.id   a726d97ab9433ff9270a0cb0f577bd79
#
_cell.length_a   1.000
_cell.length_b   1.000
_cell.length_c   1.000
_cell.angle_alpha   90.00
_cell.angle_beta   90.00
_cell.angle_gamma   90.00
#
_symmetry.space_group_name_H-M   'P 1'
#
loop_
_entity.id
_entity.type
_entity.pdbx_description
1 polymer ?
#
loop_
_entity_poly.entity_id
_entity_poly.type
_entity_poly.pdbx_seq_one_letter_code
_entity_poly.pdbx_strand_id
1 'polypeptide(L)'
;MFGRNKIRSKQDHVILLVDDDKGQLDVFATWMAAVRPDVHVRAAATVEEAINLINAHTFSLIISDYSIPHAGAGLNIFEAAVQSGIPKSNFIMLSGTTDNLPDEVRLVSKGDLVALETAIQQALV
;
A
#
# COMPACT_ATOMS: atom_id res chain seq x y z
N MET A 1 6.44 -32.48 -3.07
CA MET A 1 6.78 -31.88 -2.98
C MET A 1 6.69 -30.79 -3.46
N PHE A 2 6.14 -30.19 -3.63
CA PHE A 2 6.15 -29.17 -4.30
C PHE A 2 4.93 -28.40 -4.18
N GLY A 3 3.77 -28.87 -4.18
CA GLY A 3 2.47 -28.20 -4.13
C GLY A 3 2.30 -27.32 -2.92
N ARG A 4 2.93 -27.66 -1.84
CA ARG A 4 2.73 -26.86 -0.64
C ARG A 4 3.34 -25.48 -0.73
N ASN A 5 4.36 -25.29 -1.51
CA ASN A 5 4.89 -23.94 -1.71
C ASN A 5 3.88 -23.06 -2.41
N LYS A 6 3.18 -23.64 -3.37
CA LYS A 6 2.15 -22.90 -4.09
C LYS A 6 1.01 -22.51 -3.18
N ILE A 7 0.65 -23.39 -2.26
CA ILE A 7 -0.45 -23.10 -1.34
C ILE A 7 -0.10 -21.92 -0.48
N ARG A 8 1.13 -21.90 0.04
CA ARG A 8 1.55 -20.76 0.85
C ARG A 8 1.54 -19.47 0.06
N SER A 9 2.00 -19.53 -1.19
CA SER A 9 2.03 -18.34 -2.04
C SER A 9 0.66 -17.75 -2.26
N LYS A 10 -0.36 -18.58 -2.36
CA LYS A 10 -1.73 -18.10 -2.57
C LYS A 10 -2.27 -17.39 -1.36
N GLN A 11 -1.79 -17.73 -0.18
CA GLN A 11 -2.33 -17.19 1.05
C GLN A 11 -1.57 -15.96 1.52
N ASP A 12 -0.35 -15.80 1.05
CA ASP A 12 0.50 -14.72 1.53
C ASP A 12 0.36 -13.51 0.62
N HIS A 13 -0.04 -12.40 1.23
CA HIS A 13 -0.07 -11.11 0.56
C HIS A 13 0.99 -10.22 1.17
N VAL A 14 1.66 -9.45 0.35
CA VAL A 14 2.64 -8.47 0.82
C VAL A 14 2.16 -7.09 0.44
N ILE A 15 1.98 -6.25 1.44
CA ILE A 15 1.57 -4.86 1.26
C ILE A 15 2.76 -3.96 1.50
N LEU A 16 2.97 -3.00 0.60
CA LEU A 16 3.90 -1.92 0.84
C LEU A 16 3.15 -0.74 1.43
N LEU A 17 3.57 -0.28 2.59
CA LEU A 17 3.02 0.89 3.24
C LEU A 17 4.04 2.00 3.22
N VAL A 18 3.67 3.16 2.69
CA VAL A 18 4.57 4.30 2.56
C VAL A 18 4.04 5.47 3.36
N ASP A 19 4.79 5.86 4.39
CA ASP A 19 4.46 6.98 5.27
C ASP A 19 5.75 7.44 5.93
N ASP A 20 5.99 8.74 6.00
CA ASP A 20 7.19 9.27 6.63
C ASP A 20 7.08 9.33 8.16
N ASP A 21 5.94 9.00 8.72
CA ASP A 21 5.72 8.96 10.16
C ASP A 21 5.86 7.52 10.68
N LYS A 22 6.93 7.25 11.37
CA LYS A 22 7.21 5.91 11.90
C LYS A 22 6.13 5.41 12.85
N GLY A 23 5.56 6.31 13.64
CA GLY A 23 4.48 5.94 14.56
C GLY A 23 3.27 5.43 13.80
N GLN A 24 2.93 6.08 12.69
CA GLN A 24 1.83 5.63 11.85
C GLN A 24 2.12 4.29 11.20
N LEU A 25 3.35 4.07 10.76
CA LEU A 25 3.74 2.78 10.19
C LEU A 25 3.56 1.66 11.20
N ASP A 26 3.98 1.88 12.44
CA ASP A 26 3.86 0.87 13.49
C ASP A 26 2.41 0.60 13.84
N VAL A 27 1.60 1.64 13.95
CA VAL A 27 0.16 1.49 14.24
C VAL A 27 -0.52 0.70 13.14
N PHE A 28 -0.24 1.02 11.90
CA PHE A 28 -0.84 0.31 10.77
C PHE A 28 -0.41 -1.16 10.75
N ALA A 29 0.87 -1.43 10.95
CA ALA A 29 1.37 -2.81 10.91
C ALA A 29 0.72 -3.65 12.02
N THR A 30 0.56 -3.07 13.21
CA THR A 30 -0.08 -3.75 14.32
C THR A 30 -1.56 -4.02 14.03
N TRP A 31 -2.25 -3.03 13.49
CA TRP A 31 -3.66 -3.18 13.13
C TRP A 31 -3.83 -4.25 12.05
N MET A 32 -2.98 -4.22 11.03
CA MET A 32 -3.07 -5.19 9.93
C MET A 32 -2.82 -6.61 10.42
N ALA A 33 -1.88 -6.80 11.31
CA ALA A 33 -1.59 -8.13 11.86
C ALA A 33 -2.79 -8.71 12.59
N ALA A 34 -3.61 -7.85 13.19
CA ALA A 34 -4.80 -8.28 13.90
C ALA A 34 -5.97 -8.61 12.95
N VAL A 35 -6.18 -7.81 11.91
CA VAL A 35 -7.34 -7.97 11.03
C VAL A 35 -7.07 -8.89 9.84
N ARG A 36 -5.83 -8.99 9.40
CA ARG A 36 -5.45 -9.82 8.26
C ARG A 36 -4.11 -10.48 8.53
N PRO A 37 -4.09 -11.57 9.34
CA PRO A 37 -2.82 -12.24 9.66
C PRO A 37 -2.12 -12.89 8.46
N ASP A 38 -2.81 -13.03 7.33
CA ASP A 38 -2.23 -13.52 6.09
C ASP A 38 -1.41 -12.45 5.34
N VAL A 39 -1.41 -11.21 5.84
CA VAL A 39 -0.76 -10.10 5.15
C VAL A 39 0.56 -9.76 5.84
N HIS A 40 1.59 -9.60 5.03
CA HIS A 40 2.89 -9.12 5.49
C HIS A 40 3.04 -7.67 5.06
N VAL A 41 3.42 -6.81 5.99
CA VAL A 41 3.58 -5.38 5.71
C VAL A 41 5.05 -5.05 5.61
N ARG A 42 5.44 -4.43 4.49
CA ARG A 42 6.76 -3.81 4.34
C ARG A 42 6.55 -2.31 4.35
N ALA A 43 7.45 -1.60 5.01
CA ALA A 43 7.30 -0.17 5.21
C ALA A 43 8.41 0.59 4.49
N ALA A 44 8.07 1.76 3.97
CA ALA A 44 9.01 2.71 3.42
C ALA A 44 8.67 4.09 3.98
N ALA A 45 9.68 4.85 4.34
CA ALA A 45 9.51 6.16 4.94
C ALA A 45 9.79 7.30 3.96
N THR A 46 10.27 7.00 2.76
CA THR A 46 10.58 8.00 1.75
C THR A 46 10.12 7.53 0.38
N VAL A 47 9.95 8.47 -0.53
CA VAL A 47 9.62 8.16 -1.93
C VAL A 47 10.69 7.27 -2.55
N GLU A 48 11.96 7.62 -2.33
CA GLU A 48 13.07 6.87 -2.91
C GLU A 48 13.08 5.42 -2.43
N GLU A 49 12.92 5.22 -1.13
CA GLU A 49 12.87 3.87 -0.56
C GLU A 49 11.71 3.06 -1.14
N ALA A 50 10.54 3.70 -1.24
CA ALA A 50 9.36 3.05 -1.80
C ALA A 50 9.59 2.62 -3.25
N ILE A 51 10.14 3.49 -4.07
CA ILE A 51 10.39 3.18 -5.48
C ILE A 51 11.41 2.06 -5.61
N ASN A 52 12.46 2.08 -4.79
CA ASN A 52 13.44 1.00 -4.80
C ASN A 52 12.81 -0.34 -4.46
N LEU A 53 11.93 -0.37 -3.47
CA LEU A 53 11.22 -1.60 -3.10
C LEU A 53 10.28 -2.06 -4.21
N ILE A 54 9.57 -1.15 -4.84
CA ILE A 54 8.66 -1.48 -5.95
C ILE A 54 9.43 -2.10 -7.10
N ASN A 55 10.62 -1.59 -7.39
CA ASN A 55 11.43 -2.12 -8.48
C ASN A 55 12.08 -3.46 -8.15
N ALA A 56 12.27 -3.76 -6.87
CA ALA A 56 12.98 -4.96 -6.45
C ALA A 56 12.06 -6.12 -6.05
N HIS A 57 10.80 -5.83 -5.73
CA HIS A 57 9.87 -6.83 -5.20
C HIS A 57 8.50 -6.69 -5.83
N THR A 58 7.69 -7.76 -5.70
CA THR A 58 6.30 -7.75 -6.13
C THR A 58 5.41 -7.55 -4.92
N PHE A 59 4.48 -6.62 -5.01
CA PHE A 59 3.52 -6.35 -3.95
C PHE A 59 2.10 -6.63 -4.41
N SER A 60 1.29 -7.14 -3.49
CA SER A 60 -0.15 -7.37 -3.75
C SER A 60 -0.93 -6.07 -3.71
N LEU A 61 -0.45 -5.11 -2.95
CA LEU A 61 -1.12 -3.83 -2.74
C LEU A 61 -0.09 -2.82 -2.26
N ILE A 62 -0.23 -1.58 -2.70
CA ILE A 62 0.57 -0.47 -2.19
C ILE A 62 -0.38 0.54 -1.57
N ILE A 63 -0.07 0.96 -0.34
CA ILE A 63 -0.81 2.00 0.37
C ILE A 63 0.18 3.11 0.66
N SER A 64 -0.08 4.30 0.14
CA SER A 64 0.86 5.41 0.25
C SER A 64 0.15 6.67 0.70
N ASP A 65 0.79 7.41 1.60
CA ASP A 65 0.39 8.79 1.87
C ASP A 65 0.53 9.64 0.62
N TYR A 66 -0.35 10.60 0.49
CA TYR A 66 -0.28 11.61 -0.57
C TYR A 66 0.90 12.55 -0.35
N SER A 67 1.18 12.91 0.92
CA SER A 67 2.25 13.85 1.29
C SER A 67 3.39 13.10 1.99
N ILE A 68 4.60 13.05 1.36
CA ILE A 68 5.76 12.31 1.88
C ILE A 68 7.05 13.03 1.52
N PRO A 69 7.49 14.02 2.28
CA PRO A 69 6.73 14.88 3.20
C PRO A 69 5.96 15.97 2.48
N HIS A 70 6.17 16.12 1.16
CA HIS A 70 5.54 17.18 0.36
C HIS A 70 4.25 16.67 -0.26
N ALA A 71 3.26 17.56 -0.35
CA ALA A 71 2.00 17.24 -0.99
C ALA A 71 2.25 16.78 -2.43
N GLY A 72 1.59 15.69 -2.82
CA GLY A 72 1.72 15.16 -4.17
C GLY A 72 2.85 14.17 -4.38
N ALA A 73 3.75 14.00 -3.40
CA ALA A 73 4.86 13.06 -3.55
C ALA A 73 4.37 11.62 -3.73
N GLY A 74 3.22 11.28 -3.15
CA GLY A 74 2.62 9.96 -3.32
C GLY A 74 2.29 9.63 -4.77
N LEU A 75 2.04 10.65 -5.61
CA LEU A 75 1.78 10.42 -7.03
C LEU A 75 2.99 9.88 -7.77
N ASN A 76 4.20 10.23 -7.34
CA ASN A 76 5.41 9.67 -7.93
C ASN A 76 5.50 8.18 -7.64
N ILE A 77 5.07 7.77 -6.46
CA ILE A 77 5.04 6.35 -6.08
C ILE A 77 3.98 5.62 -6.92
N PHE A 78 2.82 6.23 -7.10
CA PHE A 78 1.77 5.67 -7.94
C PHE A 78 2.26 5.43 -9.36
N GLU A 79 2.94 6.42 -9.95
CA GLU A 79 3.46 6.27 -11.30
C GLU A 79 4.50 5.14 -11.38
N ALA A 80 5.39 5.05 -10.41
CA ALA A 80 6.39 3.99 -10.37
C ALA A 80 5.73 2.61 -10.27
N ALA A 81 4.66 2.51 -9.47
CA ALA A 81 3.93 1.26 -9.32
C ALA A 81 3.29 0.83 -10.63
N VAL A 82 2.64 1.76 -11.32
CA VAL A 82 2.00 1.47 -12.60
C VAL A 82 3.05 1.04 -13.63
N GLN A 83 4.19 1.73 -13.68
CA GLN A 83 5.26 1.39 -14.61
C GLN A 83 5.86 0.02 -14.32
N SER A 84 5.84 -0.42 -13.06
CA SER A 84 6.36 -1.74 -12.70
C SER A 84 5.35 -2.87 -12.96
N GLY A 85 4.14 -2.53 -13.38
CA GLY A 85 3.12 -3.52 -13.72
C GLY A 85 2.08 -3.76 -12.65
N ILE A 86 2.09 -3.00 -11.56
CA ILE A 86 1.07 -3.14 -10.53
C ILE A 86 -0.25 -2.55 -11.05
N PRO A 87 -1.34 -3.30 -11.01
CA PRO A 87 -2.63 -2.77 -11.44
C PRO A 87 -3.03 -1.54 -10.61
N LYS A 88 -3.65 -0.57 -11.26
CA LYS A 88 -4.08 0.65 -10.56
C LYS A 88 -5.04 0.37 -9.43
N SER A 89 -5.84 -0.68 -9.55
CA SER A 89 -6.76 -1.09 -8.49
C SER A 89 -6.05 -1.63 -7.25
N ASN A 90 -4.76 -1.91 -7.35
CA ASN A 90 -3.96 -2.41 -6.24
C ASN A 90 -3.07 -1.31 -5.64
N PHE A 91 -3.51 -0.07 -5.78
CA PHE A 91 -2.86 1.09 -5.17
C PHE A 91 -3.92 1.92 -4.43
N ILE A 92 -3.64 2.26 -3.18
CA ILE A 92 -4.52 3.11 -2.37
C ILE A 92 -3.73 4.32 -1.91
N MET A 93 -4.29 5.51 -2.16
CA MET A 93 -3.71 6.76 -1.70
C MET A 93 -4.44 7.24 -0.46
N LEU A 94 -3.69 7.54 0.60
CA LEU A 94 -4.25 8.12 1.81
C LEU A 94 -4.03 9.62 1.80
N SER A 95 -5.10 10.39 2.00
CA SER A 95 -5.00 11.83 2.01
C SER A 95 -5.89 12.42 3.09
N GLY A 96 -5.40 13.47 3.74
CA GLY A 96 -6.19 14.24 4.70
C GLY A 96 -7.08 15.28 4.06
N THR A 97 -6.94 15.49 2.76
CA THR A 97 -7.68 16.49 2.02
C THR A 97 -8.29 15.86 0.77
N THR A 98 -9.24 16.59 0.14
CA THR A 98 -9.86 16.15 -1.10
C THR A 98 -9.18 16.81 -2.29
N ASP A 99 -7.86 16.67 -2.37
CA ASP A 99 -7.10 17.30 -3.44
C ASP A 99 -7.41 16.66 -4.79
N ASN A 100 -7.07 17.39 -5.84
CA ASN A 100 -7.28 16.94 -7.21
C ASN A 100 -6.34 15.79 -7.56
N LEU A 101 -6.80 14.58 -7.33
CA LEU A 101 -6.08 13.39 -7.75
C LEU A 101 -6.65 12.87 -9.06
N PRO A 102 -5.84 12.19 -9.87
CA PRO A 102 -6.38 11.51 -11.05
C PRO A 102 -7.49 10.55 -10.65
N ASP A 103 -8.52 10.45 -11.50
CA ASP A 103 -9.68 9.61 -11.22
C ASP A 103 -9.32 8.15 -11.03
N GLU A 104 -8.24 7.71 -11.64
CA GLU A 104 -7.80 6.32 -11.57
C GLU A 104 -7.13 5.96 -10.25
N VAL A 105 -6.80 6.95 -9.42
CA VAL A 105 -6.17 6.71 -8.12
C VAL A 105 -7.27 6.50 -7.09
N ARG A 106 -7.20 5.35 -6.41
CA ARG A 106 -8.15 5.08 -5.34
C ARG A 106 -7.76 5.87 -4.10
N LEU A 107 -8.65 6.75 -3.69
CA LEU A 107 -8.40 7.64 -2.56
C LEU A 107 -9.18 7.18 -1.34
N VAL A 108 -8.51 7.14 -0.19
CA VAL A 108 -9.13 6.88 1.10
C VAL A 108 -8.74 8.01 2.04
N SER A 109 -9.70 8.54 2.77
CA SER A 109 -9.44 9.60 3.74
C SER A 109 -8.57 9.08 4.88
N LYS A 110 -7.54 9.85 5.20
CA LYS A 110 -6.62 9.50 6.28
C LYS A 110 -7.41 9.45 7.59
N GLY A 111 -7.26 8.36 8.33
CA GLY A 111 -7.99 8.17 9.58
C GLY A 111 -9.30 7.43 9.46
N ASP A 112 -9.80 7.21 8.25
CA ASP A 112 -11.02 6.45 8.04
C ASP A 112 -10.68 4.96 7.92
N LEU A 113 -10.57 4.29 9.07
CA LEU A 113 -10.14 2.89 9.10
C LEU A 113 -11.17 1.94 8.48
N VAL A 114 -12.45 2.29 8.56
CA VAL A 114 -13.50 1.44 7.96
C VAL A 114 -13.36 1.46 6.44
N ALA A 115 -13.21 2.65 5.85
CA ALA A 115 -13.02 2.77 4.41
C ALA A 115 -11.72 2.11 3.97
N LEU A 116 -10.66 2.24 4.75
CA LEU A 116 -9.38 1.63 4.43
C LEU A 116 -9.47 0.10 4.46
N GLU A 117 -10.10 -0.45 5.47
CA GLU A 117 -10.28 -1.91 5.56
C GLU A 117 -11.07 -2.43 4.36
N THR A 118 -12.16 -1.76 4.01
CA THR A 118 -12.97 -2.13 2.85
C THR A 118 -12.12 -2.10 1.56
N ALA A 119 -11.33 -1.05 1.38
CA ALA A 119 -10.49 -0.90 0.20
C ALA A 119 -9.44 -2.02 0.13
N ILE A 120 -8.83 -2.37 1.25
CA ILE A 120 -7.85 -3.44 1.31
C ILE A 120 -8.48 -4.77 0.95
N GLN A 121 -9.64 -5.07 1.52
CA GLN A 121 -10.33 -6.32 1.23
C GLN A 121 -10.69 -6.43 -0.23
N GLN A 122 -11.14 -5.36 -0.84
CA GLN A 122 -11.48 -5.34 -2.26
C GLN A 122 -10.25 -5.54 -3.13
N ALA A 123 -9.11 -4.99 -2.74
CA ALA A 123 -7.88 -5.09 -3.50
C ALA A 123 -7.24 -6.48 -3.41
N LEU A 124 -7.46 -7.17 -2.31
CA LEU A 124 -6.84 -8.48 -2.05
C LEU A 124 -7.75 -9.67 -2.31
N VAL A 125 -8.82 -9.46 -3.03
CA VAL A 125 -9.75 -10.54 -3.37
C VAL A 125 -9.10 -11.59 -4.25
#